data_22dba1db4efbe4e9295d12ccc6940f6d
#
_entry.id   22dba1db4efbe4e9295d12ccc6940f6d
#
_cell.length_a   1.000
_cell.length_b   1.000
_cell.length_c   1.000
_cell.angle_alpha   90.00
_cell.angle_beta   90.00
_cell.angle_gamma   90.00
#
_symmetry.space_group_name_H-M   'P 1'
#
loop_
_entity.id
_entity.type
_entity.pdbx_description
1 polymer ?
#
loop_
_entity_poly.entity_id
_entity_poly.type
_entity_poly.pdbx_seq_one_letter_code
_entity_poly.pdbx_strand_id
1 'polypeptide(L)'
;MTKIIGLKFFRKIHQVRFRQASSAWCALLTTLVMLLLTPVLAAEEPGSLDAQLLPRDSNRAAIEQLLDGRHRAAAKSDAQDYFARYTEEAVFLGTDASERWSIAEFKAYAAKPFAEGRGWRYDVVSRHLVPTGNPEIYGFDEVLSNEKLGLCRGSGLVVFDGARWRVAQYVLSMLIPNTIAASVGRETVKALEQVGQ
;
A
#
# COMPACT_ATOMS: atom_id res chain seq x y z
N MET A 1 24.43 14.20 -42.51
CA MET A 1 23.96 15.59 -42.44
C MET A 1 22.55 15.58 -41.85
N THR A 2 22.41 15.79 -40.55
CA THR A 2 21.08 15.97 -39.95
C THR A 2 21.21 16.89 -38.73
N LYS A 3 20.53 18.01 -38.83
CA LYS A 3 20.59 19.15 -37.90
C LYS A 3 19.97 18.85 -36.54
N ILE A 4 20.71 19.18 -35.50
CA ILE A 4 20.24 19.23 -34.12
C ILE A 4 19.60 20.61 -33.88
N ILE A 5 18.31 20.63 -33.54
CA ILE A 5 17.60 21.85 -33.14
C ILE A 5 17.59 21.90 -31.59
N GLY A 6 18.35 22.85 -31.07
CA GLY A 6 18.40 23.13 -29.63
C GLY A 6 17.26 24.06 -29.22
N LEU A 7 16.49 23.67 -28.22
CA LEU A 7 15.47 24.52 -27.60
C LEU A 7 16.03 25.13 -26.30
N LYS A 8 16.32 26.44 -26.33
CA LYS A 8 16.69 27.23 -25.14
C LYS A 8 15.42 27.70 -24.44
N PHE A 9 15.19 27.23 -23.24
CA PHE A 9 14.16 27.79 -22.35
C PHE A 9 14.75 28.87 -21.47
N PHE A 10 14.31 30.10 -21.67
CA PHE A 10 14.68 31.28 -20.88
C PHE A 10 13.94 31.30 -19.53
N ARG A 11 14.68 31.30 -18.47
CA ARG A 11 14.22 31.47 -17.09
C ARG A 11 14.16 32.92 -16.72
N LYS A 12 12.97 33.49 -16.60
CA LYS A 12 12.77 34.91 -16.17
C LYS A 12 12.56 34.91 -14.65
N ILE A 13 13.55 35.38 -13.92
CA ILE A 13 13.48 35.56 -12.47
C ILE A 13 12.97 36.98 -12.21
N HIS A 14 11.80 37.11 -11.60
CA HIS A 14 11.31 38.39 -11.08
C HIS A 14 11.92 38.66 -9.70
N GLN A 15 12.74 39.69 -9.64
CA GLN A 15 13.25 40.29 -8.41
C GLN A 15 12.15 41.13 -7.76
N VAL A 16 11.69 40.77 -6.58
CA VAL A 16 10.85 41.63 -5.74
C VAL A 16 11.74 42.43 -4.83
N ARG A 17 11.79 43.76 -5.07
CA ARG A 17 12.48 44.74 -4.25
C ARG A 17 11.67 45.01 -2.98
N PHE A 18 12.18 44.66 -1.82
CA PHE A 18 11.70 45.18 -0.55
C PHE A 18 12.23 46.63 -0.32
N ARG A 19 11.32 47.58 -0.22
CA ARG A 19 11.59 48.96 0.22
C ARG A 19 11.74 48.96 1.74
N GLN A 20 12.89 49.39 2.20
CA GLN A 20 13.11 49.81 3.58
C GLN A 20 12.37 51.14 3.82
N ALA A 21 11.53 51.18 4.83
CA ALA A 21 11.04 52.41 5.43
C ALA A 21 11.68 52.57 6.80
N SER A 22 12.55 53.58 6.87
CA SER A 22 13.13 54.11 8.10
C SER A 22 12.18 55.13 8.74
N SER A 23 12.04 55.09 10.06
CA SER A 23 12.02 56.25 10.96
C SER A 23 11.43 55.86 12.31
N ALA A 24 12.26 55.85 13.26
CA ALA A 24 12.29 56.61 14.50
C ALA A 24 10.99 57.34 14.89
N TRP A 25 10.55 57.05 16.09
CA TRP A 25 9.75 57.78 17.10
C TRP A 25 9.06 56.70 17.96
N CYS A 26 9.37 56.45 19.14
CA CYS A 26 9.30 57.13 20.43
C CYS A 26 9.84 56.18 21.52
N ALA A 27 10.90 56.62 22.12
CA ALA A 27 11.23 56.16 23.45
C ALA A 27 10.29 56.90 24.43
N LEU A 28 9.85 56.22 25.46
CA LEU A 28 9.22 56.63 26.71
C LEU A 28 7.86 55.97 26.90
N LEU A 29 7.93 54.84 27.54
CA LEU A 29 7.00 54.28 28.54
C LEU A 29 7.42 52.84 28.87
N THR A 30 8.65 52.74 29.35
CA THR A 30 9.14 51.51 29.96
C THR A 30 9.30 51.79 31.43
N THR A 31 8.41 51.36 32.24
CA THR A 31 8.59 50.90 33.61
C THR A 31 7.21 50.81 34.24
N LEU A 32 6.66 49.65 34.22
CA LEU A 32 5.82 49.06 35.28
C LEU A 32 4.86 48.03 34.71
N VAL A 33 5.35 46.95 34.08
CA VAL A 33 4.63 45.67 34.04
C VAL A 33 5.68 44.58 33.84
N MET A 34 6.61 44.48 34.75
CA MET A 34 7.58 43.40 34.79
C MET A 34 7.42 42.61 36.06
N LEU A 35 6.21 42.13 36.31
CA LEU A 35 5.97 41.15 37.37
C LEU A 35 4.63 40.46 37.03
N LEU A 36 4.66 39.37 36.33
CA LEU A 36 3.70 38.26 36.28
C LEU A 36 3.73 37.55 34.88
N LEU A 37 4.91 37.43 34.30
CA LEU A 37 5.11 36.42 33.25
C LEU A 37 6.19 35.46 33.73
N THR A 38 5.84 34.60 34.70
CA THR A 38 6.51 33.33 34.81
C THR A 38 6.13 32.54 33.58
N PRO A 39 7.09 32.11 32.71
CA PRO A 39 6.78 31.07 31.76
C PRO A 39 6.43 29.87 32.63
N VAL A 40 5.16 29.49 32.63
CA VAL A 40 4.78 28.13 32.91
C VAL A 40 5.49 27.32 31.81
N LEU A 41 6.71 26.83 32.12
CA LEU A 41 7.26 25.68 31.45
C LEU A 41 6.21 24.60 31.72
N ALA A 42 5.23 24.48 30.83
CA ALA A 42 4.52 23.25 30.68
C ALA A 42 5.62 22.25 30.33
N ALA A 43 6.04 21.48 31.35
CA ALA A 43 6.72 20.23 31.11
C ALA A 43 5.75 19.48 30.18
N GLU A 44 6.06 19.44 28.88
CA GLU A 44 5.52 18.40 28.03
C GLU A 44 5.98 17.11 28.73
N GLU A 45 5.07 16.52 29.49
CA GLU A 45 5.17 15.13 29.90
C GLU A 45 5.53 14.41 28.59
N PRO A 46 6.64 13.65 28.53
CA PRO A 46 6.93 12.83 27.39
C PRO A 46 5.74 11.89 27.26
N GLY A 47 4.81 12.29 26.37
CA GLY A 47 3.64 11.49 26.06
C GLY A 47 4.17 10.11 25.77
N SER A 48 3.79 9.15 26.60
CA SER A 48 4.40 7.84 26.60
C SER A 48 4.36 7.31 25.18
N LEU A 49 5.52 6.99 24.62
CA LEU A 49 5.66 6.35 23.31
C LEU A 49 4.70 5.16 23.17
N ASP A 50 4.33 4.56 24.27
CA ASP A 50 3.37 3.47 24.38
C ASP A 50 1.94 3.84 23.96
N ALA A 51 1.47 5.08 24.24
CA ALA A 51 0.11 5.51 23.87
C ALA A 51 -0.08 5.72 22.37
N GLN A 52 1.00 5.94 21.61
CA GLN A 52 0.95 6.04 20.14
C GLN A 52 1.23 4.70 19.43
N LEU A 53 1.82 3.73 20.12
CA LEU A 53 2.13 2.40 19.57
C LEU A 53 0.91 1.47 19.60
N LEU A 54 0.08 1.54 20.64
CA LEU A 54 -1.09 0.66 20.81
C LEU A 54 -2.07 0.67 19.61
N PRO A 55 -2.46 1.81 19.02
CA PRO A 55 -3.34 1.79 17.85
C PRO A 55 -2.71 1.15 16.61
N ARG A 56 -1.39 1.34 16.43
CA ARG A 56 -0.66 0.77 15.28
C ARG A 56 -0.47 -0.72 15.43
N ASP A 57 -0.17 -1.21 16.62
CA ASP A 57 0.01 -2.64 16.89
C ASP A 57 -1.32 -3.39 16.83
N SER A 58 -2.42 -2.79 17.31
CA SER A 58 -3.76 -3.38 17.16
C SER A 58 -4.21 -3.47 15.69
N ASN A 59 -3.95 -2.45 14.88
CA ASN A 59 -4.23 -2.47 13.46
C ASN A 59 -3.40 -3.53 12.74
N ARG A 60 -2.10 -3.63 13.08
CA ARG A 60 -1.21 -4.65 12.52
C ARG A 60 -1.77 -6.05 12.81
N ALA A 61 -2.09 -6.37 14.05
CA ALA A 61 -2.63 -7.67 14.43
C ALA A 61 -3.95 -7.99 13.71
N ALA A 62 -4.85 -7.02 13.60
CA ALA A 62 -6.13 -7.18 12.90
C ALA A 62 -5.94 -7.40 11.38
N ILE A 63 -4.98 -6.72 10.76
CA ILE A 63 -4.65 -6.92 9.33
C ILE A 63 -4.00 -8.29 9.11
N GLU A 64 -3.11 -8.72 9.99
CA GLU A 64 -2.51 -10.05 9.92
C GLU A 64 -3.58 -11.15 10.05
N GLN A 65 -4.53 -11.01 10.97
CA GLN A 65 -5.68 -11.92 11.10
C GLN A 65 -6.57 -11.94 9.86
N LEU A 66 -6.81 -10.79 9.23
CA LEU A 66 -7.54 -10.68 7.97
C LEU A 66 -6.86 -11.51 6.88
N LEU A 67 -5.55 -11.28 6.65
CA LEU A 67 -4.79 -11.92 5.59
C LEU A 67 -4.62 -13.43 5.83
N ASP A 68 -4.34 -13.84 7.06
CA ASP A 68 -4.29 -15.27 7.43
C ASP A 68 -5.64 -15.95 7.25
N GLY A 69 -6.71 -15.28 7.66
CA GLY A 69 -8.06 -15.78 7.46
C GLY A 69 -8.40 -15.97 5.98
N ARG A 70 -7.95 -15.04 5.12
CA ARG A 70 -8.12 -15.13 3.68
C ARG A 70 -7.45 -16.39 3.13
N HIS A 71 -6.19 -16.68 3.49
CA HIS A 71 -5.48 -17.88 3.06
C HIS A 71 -6.15 -19.16 3.59
N ARG A 72 -6.58 -19.16 4.86
CA ARG A 72 -7.30 -20.30 5.44
C ARG A 72 -8.63 -20.58 4.75
N ALA A 73 -9.40 -19.53 4.44
CA ALA A 73 -10.69 -19.67 3.74
C ALA A 73 -10.49 -20.23 2.32
N ALA A 74 -9.49 -19.74 1.58
CA ALA A 74 -9.13 -20.26 0.27
C ALA A 74 -8.73 -21.74 0.33
N ALA A 75 -7.86 -22.13 1.26
CA ALA A 75 -7.42 -23.52 1.42
C ALA A 75 -8.55 -24.49 1.79
N LYS A 76 -9.59 -23.98 2.47
CA LYS A 76 -10.80 -24.77 2.83
C LYS A 76 -11.89 -24.71 1.77
N SER A 77 -11.70 -23.98 0.69
CA SER A 77 -12.74 -23.69 -0.33
C SER A 77 -13.99 -23.01 0.26
N ASP A 78 -13.82 -22.25 1.35
CA ASP A 78 -14.88 -21.46 1.97
C ASP A 78 -15.06 -20.15 1.21
N ALA A 79 -15.90 -20.17 0.18
CA ALA A 79 -16.15 -19.02 -0.67
C ALA A 79 -16.78 -17.86 0.11
N GLN A 80 -17.67 -18.15 1.07
CA GLN A 80 -18.36 -17.13 1.85
C GLN A 80 -17.36 -16.35 2.70
N ASP A 81 -16.55 -17.06 3.50
CA ASP A 81 -15.54 -16.41 4.36
C ASP A 81 -14.44 -15.75 3.52
N TYR A 82 -14.00 -16.38 2.42
CA TYR A 82 -12.98 -15.83 1.54
C TYR A 82 -13.37 -14.47 0.97
N PHE A 83 -14.54 -14.39 0.34
CA PHE A 83 -15.00 -13.16 -0.32
C PHE A 83 -15.54 -12.09 0.64
N ALA A 84 -15.98 -12.47 1.85
CA ALA A 84 -16.34 -11.52 2.89
C ALA A 84 -15.16 -10.66 3.39
N ARG A 85 -13.93 -11.04 3.05
CA ARG A 85 -12.69 -10.34 3.42
C ARG A 85 -12.28 -9.24 2.43
N TYR A 86 -12.99 -9.11 1.32
CA TYR A 86 -12.77 -8.08 0.32
C TYR A 86 -13.78 -6.95 0.43
N THR A 87 -13.41 -5.76 -0.06
CA THR A 87 -14.41 -4.69 -0.32
C THR A 87 -15.24 -5.05 -1.55
N GLU A 88 -16.37 -4.38 -1.73
CA GLU A 88 -17.23 -4.60 -2.91
C GLU A 88 -16.56 -4.16 -4.20
N GLU A 89 -15.72 -3.10 -4.13
CA GLU A 89 -14.97 -2.55 -5.25
C GLU A 89 -13.58 -3.18 -5.40
N ALA A 90 -13.26 -4.21 -4.64
CA ALA A 90 -11.93 -4.81 -4.68
C ALA A 90 -11.57 -5.34 -6.06
N VAL A 91 -10.28 -5.25 -6.37
CA VAL A 91 -9.70 -5.77 -7.60
C VAL A 91 -8.72 -6.89 -7.26
N PHE A 92 -8.85 -8.01 -7.96
CA PHE A 92 -7.89 -9.11 -7.91
C PHE A 92 -7.12 -9.18 -9.22
N LEU A 93 -5.78 -9.21 -9.12
CA LEU A 93 -4.89 -9.45 -10.24
C LEU A 93 -4.20 -10.79 -10.02
N GLY A 94 -4.44 -11.72 -10.95
CA GLY A 94 -3.84 -13.06 -10.91
C GLY A 94 -2.47 -13.10 -11.56
N THR A 95 -1.99 -14.32 -11.81
CA THR A 95 -0.64 -14.55 -12.35
C THR A 95 -0.55 -14.41 -13.87
N ASP A 96 -1.68 -14.37 -14.56
CA ASP A 96 -1.77 -14.15 -15.99
C ASP A 96 -2.13 -12.68 -16.31
N ALA A 97 -1.63 -12.14 -17.40
CA ALA A 97 -1.87 -10.75 -17.79
C ALA A 97 -3.35 -10.43 -18.05
N SER A 98 -4.16 -11.41 -18.43
CA SER A 98 -5.60 -11.30 -18.62
C SER A 98 -6.40 -11.33 -17.31
N GLU A 99 -5.79 -11.76 -16.21
CA GLU A 99 -6.45 -11.97 -14.92
C GLU A 99 -6.52 -10.68 -14.09
N ARG A 100 -7.26 -9.70 -14.58
CA ARG A 100 -7.62 -8.49 -13.83
C ARG A 100 -9.14 -8.47 -13.65
N TRP A 101 -9.57 -8.87 -12.47
CA TRP A 101 -10.99 -9.04 -12.15
C TRP A 101 -11.49 -8.07 -11.11
N SER A 102 -12.71 -7.55 -11.30
CA SER A 102 -13.53 -7.09 -10.19
C SER A 102 -13.82 -8.24 -9.24
N ILE A 103 -14.22 -7.94 -8.00
CA ILE A 103 -14.54 -9.00 -7.03
C ILE A 103 -15.73 -9.86 -7.49
N ALA A 104 -16.64 -9.31 -8.28
CA ALA A 104 -17.78 -10.05 -8.84
C ALA A 104 -17.31 -11.07 -9.90
N GLU A 105 -16.44 -10.66 -10.82
CA GLU A 105 -15.85 -11.56 -11.82
C GLU A 105 -14.98 -12.62 -11.16
N PHE A 106 -14.22 -12.27 -10.13
CA PHE A 106 -13.40 -13.23 -9.39
C PHE A 106 -14.26 -14.25 -8.63
N LYS A 107 -15.39 -13.84 -8.06
CA LYS A 107 -16.39 -14.78 -7.48
C LYS A 107 -16.90 -15.77 -8.50
N ALA A 108 -17.24 -15.30 -9.70
CA ALA A 108 -17.72 -16.14 -10.78
C ALA A 108 -16.67 -17.16 -11.23
N TYR A 109 -15.40 -16.72 -11.40
CA TYR A 109 -14.27 -17.60 -11.71
C TYR A 109 -14.05 -18.66 -10.61
N ALA A 110 -14.07 -18.26 -9.34
CA ALA A 110 -13.80 -19.13 -8.21
C ALA A 110 -14.96 -20.09 -7.87
N ALA A 111 -16.18 -19.84 -8.34
CA ALA A 111 -17.37 -20.55 -7.93
C ALA A 111 -17.25 -22.08 -8.13
N LYS A 112 -16.83 -22.53 -9.32
CA LYS A 112 -16.66 -23.95 -9.61
C LYS A 112 -15.52 -24.61 -8.81
N PRO A 113 -14.29 -24.09 -8.80
CA PRO A 113 -13.21 -24.65 -7.98
C PRO A 113 -13.58 -24.78 -6.49
N PHE A 114 -14.21 -23.75 -5.92
CA PHE A 114 -14.60 -23.79 -4.50
C PHE A 114 -15.72 -24.79 -4.22
N ALA A 115 -16.72 -24.88 -5.09
CA ALA A 115 -17.79 -25.88 -4.95
C ALA A 115 -17.27 -27.32 -5.01
N GLU A 116 -16.20 -27.57 -5.75
CA GLU A 116 -15.56 -28.88 -5.90
C GLU A 116 -14.46 -29.12 -4.82
N GLY A 117 -14.30 -28.24 -3.83
CA GLY A 117 -13.27 -28.38 -2.80
C GLY A 117 -11.84 -28.17 -3.31
N ARG A 118 -11.68 -27.56 -4.49
CA ARG A 118 -10.41 -27.30 -5.17
C ARG A 118 -9.96 -25.85 -5.00
N GLY A 119 -10.08 -25.32 -3.79
CA GLY A 119 -9.51 -24.02 -3.42
C GLY A 119 -7.98 -24.05 -3.51
N TRP A 120 -7.38 -22.88 -3.46
CA TRP A 120 -5.93 -22.72 -3.56
C TRP A 120 -5.28 -22.56 -2.20
N ARG A 121 -4.15 -23.22 -2.04
CA ARG A 121 -3.35 -23.16 -0.83
C ARG A 121 -2.06 -22.42 -1.08
N TYR A 122 -1.82 -21.42 -0.25
CA TYR A 122 -0.56 -20.70 -0.16
C TYR A 122 -0.12 -20.65 1.31
N ASP A 123 1.12 -21.07 1.56
CA ASP A 123 1.72 -21.00 2.90
C ASP A 123 2.58 -19.73 2.96
N VAL A 124 2.34 -18.88 3.95
CA VAL A 124 3.05 -17.60 4.12
C VAL A 124 4.46 -17.86 4.62
N VAL A 125 5.46 -17.42 3.85
CA VAL A 125 6.89 -17.49 4.21
C VAL A 125 7.29 -16.22 4.97
N SER A 126 6.86 -15.06 4.50
CA SER A 126 7.06 -13.76 5.16
C SER A 126 5.95 -12.79 4.78
N ARG A 127 5.71 -11.80 5.65
CA ARG A 127 4.74 -10.72 5.40
C ARG A 127 5.28 -9.41 5.96
N HIS A 128 5.03 -8.33 5.22
CA HIS A 128 5.31 -6.98 5.64
C HIS A 128 4.08 -6.10 5.47
N LEU A 129 3.83 -5.25 6.46
CA LEU A 129 2.77 -4.23 6.41
C LEU A 129 3.40 -2.86 6.27
N VAL A 130 2.93 -2.07 5.33
CA VAL A 130 3.46 -0.75 4.97
C VAL A 130 2.43 0.32 5.28
N PRO A 131 2.65 1.16 6.30
CA PRO A 131 1.79 2.30 6.58
C PRO A 131 1.80 3.29 5.40
N THR A 132 0.64 3.84 5.04
CA THR A 132 0.51 4.80 3.92
C THR A 132 0.43 6.26 4.36
N GLY A 133 0.49 6.55 5.65
CA GLY A 133 0.21 7.88 6.21
C GLY A 133 -1.28 8.10 6.53
N ASN A 134 -2.20 7.36 5.91
CA ASN A 134 -3.59 7.25 6.33
C ASN A 134 -3.73 6.05 7.28
N PRO A 135 -4.20 6.24 8.55
CA PRO A 135 -4.32 5.15 9.51
C PRO A 135 -5.34 4.07 9.11
N GLU A 136 -6.22 4.35 8.17
CA GLU A 136 -7.23 3.42 7.65
C GLU A 136 -6.79 2.67 6.40
N ILE A 137 -5.56 2.88 5.92
CA ILE A 137 -5.03 2.23 4.71
C ILE A 137 -3.63 1.70 4.98
N TYR A 138 -3.41 0.41 4.68
CA TYR A 138 -2.09 -0.20 4.69
C TYR A 138 -1.81 -0.90 3.37
N GLY A 139 -0.58 -0.74 2.88
CA GLY A 139 0.00 -1.65 1.91
C GLY A 139 0.45 -2.94 2.60
N PHE A 140 0.51 -4.02 1.87
CA PHE A 140 1.15 -5.26 2.33
C PHE A 140 1.85 -5.97 1.19
N ASP A 141 2.85 -6.76 1.54
CA ASP A 141 3.44 -7.76 0.67
C ASP A 141 3.72 -9.05 1.43
N GLU A 142 3.61 -10.18 0.72
CA GLU A 142 3.83 -11.52 1.23
C GLU A 142 4.74 -12.29 0.28
N VAL A 143 5.67 -13.06 0.82
CA VAL A 143 6.27 -14.18 0.09
C VAL A 143 5.48 -15.43 0.46
N LEU A 144 5.01 -16.12 -0.55
CA LEU A 144 4.11 -17.26 -0.44
C LEU A 144 4.76 -18.48 -1.07
N SER A 145 4.57 -19.65 -0.48
CA SER A 145 4.92 -20.93 -1.08
C SER A 145 3.66 -21.62 -1.58
N ASN A 146 3.72 -22.12 -2.81
CA ASN A 146 2.65 -22.91 -3.44
C ASN A 146 3.26 -24.13 -4.09
N GLU A 147 2.63 -25.30 -3.91
CA GLU A 147 3.13 -26.57 -4.41
C GLU A 147 3.30 -26.57 -5.95
N LYS A 148 2.37 -25.95 -6.66
CA LYS A 148 2.33 -25.94 -8.13
C LYS A 148 3.14 -24.80 -8.76
N LEU A 149 3.11 -23.61 -8.16
CA LEU A 149 3.68 -22.40 -8.73
C LEU A 149 5.04 -22.01 -8.11
N GLY A 150 5.50 -22.74 -7.09
CA GLY A 150 6.71 -22.41 -6.36
C GLY A 150 6.53 -21.18 -5.47
N LEU A 151 7.51 -20.26 -5.46
CA LEU A 151 7.39 -19.02 -4.71
C LEU A 151 6.57 -18.00 -5.48
N CYS A 152 5.65 -17.37 -4.76
CA CYS A 152 4.82 -16.30 -5.28
C CYS A 152 4.92 -15.07 -4.39
N ARG A 153 4.51 -13.92 -4.91
CA ARG A 153 4.28 -12.70 -4.16
C ARG A 153 2.80 -12.38 -4.15
N GLY A 154 2.24 -12.29 -2.94
CA GLY A 154 1.00 -11.59 -2.71
C GLY A 154 1.31 -10.15 -2.33
N SER A 155 0.62 -9.16 -2.89
CA SER A 155 0.74 -7.77 -2.47
C SER A 155 -0.59 -7.05 -2.69
N GLY A 156 -0.78 -5.92 -2.03
CA GLY A 156 -2.01 -5.17 -2.21
C GLY A 156 -2.25 -4.10 -1.17
N LEU A 157 -3.51 -3.73 -1.06
CA LEU A 157 -4.01 -2.75 -0.11
C LEU A 157 -5.09 -3.35 0.77
N VAL A 158 -5.04 -3.02 2.04
CA VAL A 158 -6.13 -3.23 2.99
C VAL A 158 -6.65 -1.89 3.48
N VAL A 159 -7.95 -1.80 3.67
CA VAL A 159 -8.65 -0.61 4.12
C VAL A 159 -9.56 -0.94 5.30
N PHE A 160 -9.72 0.02 6.22
CA PHE A 160 -10.70 -0.06 7.29
C PHE A 160 -12.00 0.55 6.81
N ASP A 161 -13.10 -0.22 6.80
CA ASP A 161 -14.40 0.21 6.29
C ASP A 161 -15.29 0.88 7.35
N GLY A 162 -14.71 1.26 8.49
CA GLY A 162 -15.43 1.80 9.65
C GLY A 162 -15.84 0.74 10.66
N ALA A 163 -15.79 -0.55 10.29
CA ALA A 163 -16.12 -1.68 11.16
C ALA A 163 -14.99 -2.71 11.26
N ARG A 164 -14.30 -2.97 10.15
CA ARG A 164 -13.26 -3.98 10.05
C ARG A 164 -12.30 -3.72 8.88
N TRP A 165 -11.15 -4.36 8.92
CA TRP A 165 -10.20 -4.37 7.82
C TRP A 165 -10.68 -5.28 6.68
N ARG A 166 -10.49 -4.83 5.43
CA ARG A 166 -10.81 -5.57 4.21
C ARG A 166 -9.74 -5.37 3.15
N VAL A 167 -9.60 -6.36 2.27
CA VAL A 167 -8.71 -6.27 1.10
C VAL A 167 -9.39 -5.44 0.02
N ALA A 168 -8.77 -4.33 -0.38
CA ALA A 168 -9.24 -3.49 -1.48
C ALA A 168 -8.53 -3.83 -2.81
N GLN A 169 -7.31 -4.33 -2.75
CA GLN A 169 -6.59 -4.83 -3.91
C GLN A 169 -5.73 -6.01 -3.51
N TYR A 170 -5.67 -7.03 -4.35
CA TYR A 170 -4.73 -8.14 -4.21
C TYR A 170 -4.07 -8.44 -5.56
N VAL A 171 -2.76 -8.52 -5.56
CA VAL A 171 -1.93 -8.90 -6.70
C VAL A 171 -1.20 -10.18 -6.36
N LEU A 172 -1.28 -11.18 -7.22
CA LEU A 172 -0.52 -12.42 -7.10
C LEU A 172 0.45 -12.51 -8.28
N SER A 173 1.73 -12.74 -8.01
CA SER A 173 2.77 -12.88 -9.04
C SER A 173 3.69 -14.04 -8.70
N MET A 174 4.15 -14.76 -9.70
CA MET A 174 5.22 -15.76 -9.53
C MET A 174 6.56 -15.04 -9.30
N LEU A 175 7.37 -15.58 -8.38
CA LEU A 175 8.72 -15.07 -8.13
C LEU A 175 9.73 -15.87 -8.95
N ILE A 176 10.30 -15.24 -9.95
CA ILE A 176 11.28 -15.83 -10.86
C ILE A 176 12.68 -15.43 -10.40
N PRO A 177 13.59 -16.38 -10.11
CA PRO A 177 14.98 -16.08 -9.83
C PRO A 177 15.66 -15.33 -10.97
N ASN A 178 16.45 -14.30 -10.66
CA ASN A 178 17.11 -13.47 -11.67
C ASN A 178 17.99 -14.29 -12.64
N THR A 179 18.55 -15.40 -12.17
CA THR A 179 19.43 -16.29 -12.97
C THR A 179 18.72 -16.94 -14.15
N ILE A 180 17.39 -17.09 -14.08
CA ILE A 180 16.58 -17.70 -15.15
C ILE A 180 15.54 -16.72 -15.74
N ALA A 181 15.45 -15.51 -15.23
CA ALA A 181 14.39 -14.54 -15.62
C ALA A 181 14.38 -14.29 -17.15
N ALA A 182 15.55 -14.15 -17.78
CA ALA A 182 15.64 -13.92 -19.21
C ALA A 182 15.14 -15.13 -20.04
N SER A 183 15.33 -16.37 -19.60
CA SER A 183 14.80 -17.55 -20.29
C SER A 183 13.28 -17.66 -20.13
N VAL A 184 12.77 -17.44 -18.91
CA VAL A 184 11.32 -17.43 -18.65
C VAL A 184 10.65 -16.34 -19.49
N GLY A 185 11.23 -15.13 -19.56
CA GLY A 185 10.69 -14.04 -20.38
C GLY A 185 10.56 -14.40 -21.86
N ARG A 186 11.56 -15.07 -22.44
CA ARG A 186 11.47 -15.55 -23.83
C ARG A 186 10.36 -16.58 -24.02
N GLU A 187 10.21 -17.52 -23.10
CA GLU A 187 9.14 -18.53 -23.20
C GLU A 187 7.75 -17.90 -23.03
N THR A 188 7.60 -16.91 -22.16
CA THR A 188 6.35 -16.16 -22.00
C THR A 188 5.97 -15.43 -23.28
N VAL A 189 6.92 -14.74 -23.94
CA VAL A 189 6.66 -14.07 -25.22
C VAL A 189 6.19 -15.07 -26.29
N LYS A 190 6.88 -16.20 -26.45
CA LYS A 190 6.46 -17.25 -27.39
C LYS A 190 5.06 -17.78 -27.11
N ALA A 191 4.73 -18.00 -25.82
CA ALA A 191 3.41 -18.49 -25.44
C ALA A 191 2.31 -17.49 -25.82
N LEU A 192 2.54 -16.19 -25.59
CA LEU A 192 1.59 -15.12 -25.95
C LEU A 192 1.38 -15.00 -27.48
N GLU A 193 2.43 -15.16 -28.28
CA GLU A 193 2.33 -15.17 -29.75
C GLU A 193 1.46 -16.32 -30.27
N GLN A 194 1.47 -17.48 -29.59
CA GLN A 194 0.65 -18.65 -29.97
C GLN A 194 -0.84 -18.49 -29.61
N VAL A 195 -1.15 -17.73 -28.57
CA VAL A 195 -2.55 -17.48 -28.12
C VAL A 195 -3.20 -16.38 -28.98
N GLY A 196 -2.41 -15.48 -29.55
CA GLY A 196 -2.90 -14.35 -30.40
C GLY A 196 -3.14 -14.72 -31.87
N GLN A 197 -2.88 -15.95 -32.26
CA GLN A 197 -3.19 -16.52 -33.59
C GLN A 197 -4.47 -17.36 -33.55
#